data_e407f385b0c38f1df3169048dd962829
#
_entry.id   e407f385b0c38f1df3169048dd962829
#
_cell.length_a   1.000
_cell.length_b   1.000
_cell.length_c   1.000
_cell.angle_alpha   90.00
_cell.angle_beta   90.00
_cell.angle_gamma   90.00
#
_symmetry.space_group_name_H-M   'P 1'
#
loop_
_entity.id
_entity.type
_entity.pdbx_description
1 polymer ?
#
loop_
_entity_poly.entity_id
_entity_poly.type
_entity_poly.pdbx_seq_one_letter_code
_entity_poly.pdbx_strand_id
1 'polypeptide(L)'
;MKNLFRFSVAMLLMIPFAASAQKNSDPEGFLTYSLPSTTIMLEVEAVHESFYAGPYARYAEKYLGIETRQHDETTLQLTQVKMTPLVEADQNRRYSLNVKKGQIDGSFLKLTAEGLISMSDAMYNDNSVWRFPVDGHGDFASKGVSSNMTSASTTLYRNGGKSAVKQNMLVGKTPEQKAAEAADMIIKLRNQRLQIVTGDTDATYSGEAMGAAIAELTRLEEEYMVLFTGYSEYQTQQMTFEIFPEAENEEQIYIAFRLSDTDGLVPADNLSGKPVIMQITPQPFAQTEVAAEEAANAKAVLAHYRIPAVCTVKLMDGVNLLLQSRLPVYQLGQESTLPINVILK
;
A
#
# COMPACT_ATOMS: atom_id res chain seq x y z
N MET A 1 12.14 -42.72 -61.13
CA MET A 1 13.25 -41.78 -60.85
C MET A 1 13.21 -41.40 -59.39
N LYS A 2 14.27 -41.74 -58.71
CA LYS A 2 14.39 -41.76 -57.23
C LYS A 2 14.71 -40.39 -56.75
N ASN A 3 13.92 -39.82 -55.79
CA ASN A 3 14.30 -38.64 -54.97
C ASN A 3 14.53 -39.09 -53.55
N LEU A 4 15.80 -39.04 -53.16
CA LEU A 4 16.30 -39.27 -51.82
C LEU A 4 15.97 -38.07 -50.91
N PHE A 5 15.16 -38.27 -49.89
CA PHE A 5 14.98 -37.34 -48.79
C PHE A 5 16.15 -37.49 -47.79
N ARG A 6 17.03 -36.50 -47.73
CA ARG A 6 18.08 -36.40 -46.71
C ARG A 6 17.48 -35.78 -45.43
N PHE A 7 17.28 -36.59 -44.43
CA PHE A 7 17.04 -36.14 -43.05
C PHE A 7 18.38 -35.73 -42.43
N SER A 8 18.59 -34.43 -42.21
CA SER A 8 19.67 -33.92 -41.33
C SER A 8 19.18 -33.93 -39.92
N VAL A 9 19.67 -34.88 -39.12
CA VAL A 9 19.52 -34.88 -37.66
C VAL A 9 20.52 -33.89 -37.08
N ALA A 10 20.03 -32.73 -36.66
CA ALA A 10 20.79 -31.77 -35.87
C ALA A 10 20.88 -32.33 -34.42
N MET A 11 22.03 -32.87 -34.08
CA MET A 11 22.38 -33.33 -32.76
C MET A 11 22.69 -32.11 -31.89
N LEU A 12 21.70 -31.70 -31.08
CA LEU A 12 21.83 -30.61 -30.11
C LEU A 12 22.73 -31.09 -28.96
N LEU A 13 23.99 -30.66 -28.96
CA LEU A 13 24.94 -30.86 -27.86
C LEU A 13 24.47 -30.05 -26.66
N MET A 14 23.77 -30.67 -25.72
CA MET A 14 23.58 -30.15 -24.39
C MET A 14 24.93 -30.13 -23.65
N ILE A 15 25.57 -28.98 -23.61
CA ILE A 15 26.69 -28.71 -22.72
C ILE A 15 26.09 -28.56 -21.34
N PRO A 16 26.37 -29.42 -20.35
CA PRO A 16 25.98 -29.17 -18.99
C PRO A 16 26.77 -27.93 -18.52
N PHE A 17 26.10 -26.80 -18.32
CA PHE A 17 26.61 -25.71 -17.51
C PHE A 17 26.80 -26.30 -16.11
N ALA A 18 27.96 -26.82 -15.82
CA ALA A 18 28.41 -27.02 -14.45
C ALA A 18 28.50 -25.64 -13.83
N ALA A 19 27.44 -25.22 -13.12
CA ALA A 19 27.52 -24.14 -12.18
C ALA A 19 28.57 -24.57 -11.15
N SER A 20 29.81 -24.14 -11.38
CA SER A 20 30.85 -24.19 -10.37
C SER A 20 30.37 -23.27 -9.26
N ALA A 21 29.68 -23.82 -8.27
CA ALA A 21 29.55 -23.19 -6.98
C ALA A 21 30.99 -22.95 -6.51
N GLN A 22 31.47 -21.74 -6.73
CA GLN A 22 32.79 -21.30 -6.29
C GLN A 22 32.73 -21.40 -4.77
N LYS A 23 33.30 -22.50 -4.27
CA LYS A 23 33.49 -22.71 -2.85
C LYS A 23 34.56 -21.71 -2.43
N ASN A 24 34.12 -20.47 -2.14
CA ASN A 24 34.91 -19.50 -1.41
C ASN A 24 35.06 -20.06 0.01
N SER A 25 35.93 -21.06 0.15
CA SER A 25 36.45 -21.41 1.45
C SER A 25 37.39 -20.27 1.83
N ASP A 26 36.91 -19.39 2.74
CA ASP A 26 37.80 -18.44 3.38
C ASP A 26 39.02 -19.18 3.89
N PRO A 27 40.22 -18.66 3.68
CA PRO A 27 41.42 -19.28 4.15
C PRO A 27 41.29 -19.50 5.66
N GLU A 28 41.63 -20.69 6.15
CA GLU A 28 41.53 -21.04 7.57
C GLU A 28 42.10 -19.94 8.46
N GLY A 29 41.26 -19.42 9.36
CA GLY A 29 41.62 -18.39 10.32
C GLY A 29 41.24 -16.95 9.91
N PHE A 30 40.41 -16.78 8.87
CA PHE A 30 39.80 -15.51 8.53
C PHE A 30 38.29 -15.58 8.79
N LEU A 31 37.74 -14.52 9.36
CA LEU A 31 36.30 -14.30 9.51
C LEU A 31 35.87 -13.20 8.55
N THR A 32 35.03 -13.54 7.59
CA THR A 32 34.46 -12.54 6.66
C THR A 32 33.11 -12.09 7.17
N TYR A 33 32.89 -10.76 7.18
CA TYR A 33 31.64 -10.14 7.60
C TYR A 33 31.28 -8.97 6.69
N SER A 34 30.04 -8.56 6.67
CA SER A 34 29.53 -7.40 5.94
C SER A 34 29.15 -6.29 6.91
N LEU A 35 29.27 -5.03 6.46
CA LEU A 35 28.72 -3.92 7.21
C LEU A 35 27.18 -3.90 7.04
N PRO A 36 26.47 -3.35 8.04
CA PRO A 36 25.02 -3.18 7.93
C PRO A 36 24.63 -2.09 6.94
N SER A 37 23.54 -2.29 6.23
CA SER A 37 22.81 -1.32 5.43
C SER A 37 21.34 -1.30 5.84
N THR A 38 20.63 -0.21 5.59
CA THR A 38 19.22 -0.07 5.90
C THR A 38 18.39 0.01 4.63
N THR A 39 17.44 -0.90 4.50
CA THR A 39 16.35 -0.81 3.51
C THR A 39 15.11 -0.30 4.24
N ILE A 40 14.44 0.71 3.70
CA ILE A 40 13.20 1.24 4.27
C ILE A 40 12.03 0.56 3.58
N MET A 41 11.33 -0.29 4.31
CA MET A 41 10.13 -0.97 3.85
C MET A 41 8.89 -0.16 4.20
N LEU A 42 8.04 0.09 3.20
CA LEU A 42 6.73 0.72 3.33
C LEU A 42 5.64 -0.31 3.04
N GLU A 43 4.82 -0.62 4.04
CA GLU A 43 3.57 -1.32 3.84
C GLU A 43 2.46 -0.27 3.71
N VAL A 44 1.86 -0.19 2.54
CA VAL A 44 0.87 0.84 2.19
C VAL A 44 -0.46 0.19 1.94
N GLU A 45 -1.51 0.73 2.57
CA GLU A 45 -2.90 0.35 2.37
C GLU A 45 -3.68 1.54 1.84
N ALA A 46 -4.48 1.31 0.82
CA ALA A 46 -5.34 2.30 0.21
C ALA A 46 -6.71 1.72 -0.11
N VAL A 47 -7.72 2.57 -0.10
CA VAL A 47 -9.07 2.24 -0.54
C VAL A 47 -9.33 2.92 -1.87
N HIS A 48 -9.71 2.11 -2.82
CA HIS A 48 -10.13 2.53 -4.14
C HIS A 48 -11.66 2.61 -4.16
N GLU A 49 -12.20 3.80 -4.38
CA GLU A 49 -13.62 4.05 -4.54
C GLU A 49 -13.95 4.15 -6.03
N SER A 50 -14.85 3.32 -6.50
CA SER A 50 -15.47 3.45 -7.83
C SER A 50 -16.90 3.92 -7.62
N PHE A 51 -17.14 5.21 -7.88
CA PHE A 51 -18.46 5.79 -7.81
C PHE A 51 -19.15 5.71 -9.17
N TYR A 52 -20.40 5.24 -9.16
CA TYR A 52 -21.27 5.16 -10.32
C TYR A 52 -22.44 6.12 -10.13
N ALA A 53 -22.54 7.12 -11.00
CA ALA A 53 -23.60 8.12 -10.93
C ALA A 53 -24.97 7.51 -11.23
N GLY A 54 -25.98 7.94 -10.51
CA GLY A 54 -27.37 7.54 -10.78
C GLY A 54 -27.84 8.06 -12.13
N PRO A 55 -28.68 7.31 -12.89
CA PRO A 55 -29.20 7.73 -14.20
C PRO A 55 -30.01 9.02 -14.14
N TYR A 56 -30.48 9.39 -12.95
CA TYR A 56 -31.27 10.61 -12.72
C TYR A 56 -30.52 11.63 -11.84
N ALA A 57 -29.21 11.50 -11.64
CA ALA A 57 -28.41 12.37 -10.78
C ALA A 57 -28.59 13.85 -11.10
N ARG A 58 -28.59 14.23 -12.39
CA ARG A 58 -28.82 15.62 -12.83
C ARG A 58 -30.19 16.19 -12.47
N TYR A 59 -31.16 15.38 -12.10
CA TYR A 59 -32.48 15.79 -11.70
C TYR A 59 -32.73 15.73 -10.20
N ALA A 60 -31.71 15.30 -9.43
CA ALA A 60 -31.80 15.11 -7.99
C ALA A 60 -32.12 16.40 -7.24
N GLU A 61 -31.44 17.49 -7.59
CA GLU A 61 -31.70 18.80 -7.02
C GLU A 61 -33.14 19.30 -7.33
N LYS A 62 -33.58 19.14 -8.59
CA LYS A 62 -34.87 19.58 -9.04
C LYS A 62 -36.04 18.89 -8.35
N TYR A 63 -35.99 17.58 -8.17
CA TYR A 63 -37.13 16.80 -7.67
C TYR A 63 -37.02 16.40 -6.20
N LEU A 64 -35.79 16.28 -5.67
CA LEU A 64 -35.53 15.83 -4.30
C LEU A 64 -34.85 16.89 -3.44
N GLY A 65 -34.34 17.99 -4.05
CA GLY A 65 -33.62 19.05 -3.34
C GLY A 65 -32.26 18.59 -2.80
N ILE A 66 -31.63 17.59 -3.42
CA ILE A 66 -30.34 17.05 -2.99
C ILE A 66 -29.28 17.26 -4.07
N GLU A 67 -28.08 17.64 -3.64
CA GLU A 67 -26.90 17.67 -4.49
C GLU A 67 -26.27 16.28 -4.57
N THR A 68 -25.90 15.86 -5.77
CA THR A 68 -25.30 14.54 -6.01
C THR A 68 -24.17 14.63 -7.04
N ARG A 69 -23.24 13.67 -6.98
CA ARG A 69 -22.22 13.49 -8.02
C ARG A 69 -22.90 13.07 -9.32
N GLN A 70 -22.62 13.79 -10.43
CA GLN A 70 -23.34 13.60 -11.70
C GLN A 70 -22.64 12.67 -12.68
N HIS A 71 -21.38 12.36 -12.44
CA HIS A 71 -20.52 11.55 -13.29
C HIS A 71 -19.89 10.42 -12.51
N ASP A 72 -19.60 9.33 -13.22
CA ASP A 72 -18.80 8.25 -12.66
C ASP A 72 -17.41 8.78 -12.32
N GLU A 73 -16.92 8.45 -11.16
CA GLU A 73 -15.65 8.92 -10.65
C GLU A 73 -14.91 7.77 -9.92
N THR A 74 -13.62 7.73 -10.09
CA THR A 74 -12.79 6.77 -9.41
C THR A 74 -11.74 7.52 -8.61
N THR A 75 -11.65 7.25 -7.32
CA THR A 75 -10.70 7.92 -6.42
C THR A 75 -9.93 6.89 -5.60
N LEU A 76 -8.68 7.22 -5.30
CA LEU A 76 -7.82 6.43 -4.44
C LEU A 76 -7.46 7.23 -3.18
N GLN A 77 -7.73 6.65 -2.01
CA GLN A 77 -7.40 7.25 -0.72
C GLN A 77 -6.48 6.33 0.08
N LEU A 78 -5.37 6.90 0.58
CA LEU A 78 -4.49 6.20 1.50
C LEU A 78 -5.19 6.04 2.86
N THR A 79 -5.21 4.81 3.37
CA THR A 79 -5.79 4.50 4.69
C THR A 79 -4.71 4.27 5.73
N GLN A 80 -3.61 3.62 5.36
CA GLN A 80 -2.53 3.32 6.26
C GLN A 80 -1.18 3.30 5.54
N VAL A 81 -0.16 3.81 6.21
CA VAL A 81 1.24 3.60 5.84
C VAL A 81 2.00 3.16 7.08
N LYS A 82 2.71 2.04 6.96
CA LYS A 82 3.64 1.54 7.98
C LYS A 82 5.05 1.58 7.41
N MET A 83 5.98 2.17 8.14
CA MET A 83 7.37 2.29 7.76
C MET A 83 8.23 1.45 8.72
N THR A 84 9.04 0.55 8.16
CA THR A 84 9.89 -0.36 8.92
C THR A 84 11.31 -0.32 8.36
N PRO A 85 12.34 0.03 9.15
CA PRO A 85 13.73 -0.10 8.74
C PRO A 85 14.13 -1.57 8.83
N LEU A 86 14.64 -2.13 7.73
CA LEU A 86 15.24 -3.45 7.67
C LEU A 86 16.76 -3.30 7.63
N VAL A 87 17.44 -4.01 8.52
CA VAL A 87 18.92 -4.02 8.57
C VAL A 87 19.40 -5.27 7.85
N GLU A 88 20.15 -5.07 6.79
CA GLU A 88 20.65 -6.11 5.90
C GLU A 88 22.17 -6.01 5.72
N ALA A 89 22.79 -7.10 5.23
CA ALA A 89 24.22 -7.14 4.96
C ALA A 89 24.55 -6.37 3.66
N ASP A 90 25.36 -5.33 3.76
CA ASP A 90 25.86 -4.59 2.60
C ASP A 90 26.83 -5.46 1.79
N GLN A 91 26.39 -5.94 0.64
CA GLN A 91 27.18 -6.84 -0.21
C GLN A 91 28.41 -6.14 -0.83
N ASN A 92 28.42 -4.81 -0.88
CA ASN A 92 29.50 -4.02 -1.43
C ASN A 92 30.57 -3.67 -0.39
N ARG A 93 30.27 -3.89 0.91
CA ARG A 93 31.14 -3.53 2.04
C ARG A 93 31.44 -4.75 2.90
N ARG A 94 32.29 -5.65 2.37
CA ARG A 94 32.75 -6.85 3.04
C ARG A 94 34.17 -6.73 3.54
N TYR A 95 34.42 -7.18 4.75
CA TYR A 95 35.72 -7.13 5.41
C TYR A 95 36.09 -8.52 5.94
N SER A 96 37.39 -8.81 5.95
CA SER A 96 37.94 -10.06 6.50
C SER A 96 38.84 -9.78 7.69
N LEU A 97 38.55 -10.41 8.82
CA LEU A 97 39.35 -10.35 10.04
C LEU A 97 40.23 -11.59 10.17
N ASN A 98 41.53 -11.41 10.45
CA ASN A 98 42.43 -12.52 10.76
C ASN A 98 42.28 -12.91 12.23
N VAL A 99 41.53 -14.01 12.47
CA VAL A 99 41.19 -14.52 13.81
C VAL A 99 42.36 -15.26 14.47
N LYS A 100 43.33 -15.75 13.68
CA LYS A 100 44.49 -16.52 14.21
C LYS A 100 45.44 -15.61 15.03
N LYS A 101 45.46 -14.32 14.83
CA LYS A 101 46.33 -13.35 15.53
C LYS A 101 45.78 -12.82 16.84
N GLY A 102 44.48 -12.96 17.10
CA GLY A 102 43.81 -12.52 18.33
C GLY A 102 43.04 -13.71 18.94
N GLN A 103 43.15 -13.93 20.24
CA GLN A 103 42.25 -14.81 20.95
C GLN A 103 40.87 -14.11 21.00
N ILE A 104 40.06 -14.29 19.95
CA ILE A 104 38.68 -13.80 19.95
C ILE A 104 37.87 -14.83 20.73
N ASP A 105 37.38 -14.45 21.90
CA ASP A 105 36.38 -15.22 22.59
C ASP A 105 35.08 -15.21 21.75
N GLY A 106 34.71 -16.38 21.21
CA GLY A 106 33.57 -16.53 20.30
C GLY A 106 32.20 -16.13 20.88
N SER A 107 32.18 -15.79 22.18
CA SER A 107 30.96 -15.30 22.85
C SER A 107 30.63 -13.83 22.48
N PHE A 108 31.58 -13.06 21.98
CA PHE A 108 31.42 -11.63 21.73
C PHE A 108 30.98 -11.31 20.29
N LEU A 109 31.33 -12.15 19.32
CA LEU A 109 30.98 -11.97 17.91
C LEU A 109 29.88 -12.94 17.52
N LYS A 110 28.65 -12.51 17.66
CA LYS A 110 27.52 -13.22 17.04
C LYS A 110 27.38 -12.71 15.62
N LEU A 111 27.55 -13.61 14.65
CA LEU A 111 27.21 -13.35 13.26
C LEU A 111 25.77 -13.78 13.02
N THR A 112 25.01 -12.90 12.37
CA THR A 112 23.72 -13.29 11.81
C THR A 112 23.93 -14.24 10.63
N ALA A 113 22.87 -14.92 10.18
CA ALA A 113 22.92 -15.80 9.00
C ALA A 113 23.39 -15.05 7.72
N GLU A 114 23.23 -13.74 7.71
CA GLU A 114 23.61 -12.84 6.60
C GLU A 114 25.06 -12.33 6.70
N GLY A 115 25.76 -12.66 7.79
CA GLY A 115 27.15 -12.23 8.01
C GLY A 115 27.28 -10.86 8.66
N LEU A 116 26.25 -10.35 9.34
CA LEU A 116 26.32 -9.13 10.13
C LEU A 116 26.87 -9.42 11.54
N ILE A 117 27.71 -8.51 12.05
CA ILE A 117 28.13 -8.55 13.45
C ILE A 117 27.05 -7.90 14.30
N SER A 118 26.38 -8.70 15.13
CA SER A 118 25.43 -8.20 16.12
C SER A 118 26.18 -7.83 17.41
N MET A 119 26.27 -6.55 17.70
CA MET A 119 26.91 -6.05 18.93
C MET A 119 25.93 -5.92 20.11
N SER A 120 24.62 -6.03 19.87
CA SER A 120 23.59 -5.93 20.92
C SER A 120 22.23 -6.41 20.40
N ASP A 121 21.37 -6.88 21.32
CA ASP A 121 19.97 -7.23 21.05
C ASP A 121 19.07 -6.00 20.82
N ALA A 122 19.61 -4.80 20.74
CA ALA A 122 18.88 -3.58 20.44
C ALA A 122 18.55 -3.51 18.94
N MET A 123 17.63 -4.34 18.52
CA MET A 123 16.94 -4.18 17.24
C MET A 123 16.03 -2.97 17.39
N TYR A 124 16.27 -1.97 16.54
CA TYR A 124 15.38 -0.82 16.43
C TYR A 124 14.07 -1.30 15.77
N ASN A 125 13.10 -1.60 16.61
CA ASN A 125 11.77 -2.06 16.18
C ASN A 125 10.75 -0.93 16.34
N ASP A 126 11.06 0.24 15.82
CA ASP A 126 10.07 1.33 15.79
C ASP A 126 9.23 1.22 14.50
N ASN A 127 8.19 0.39 14.60
CA ASN A 127 7.18 0.26 13.56
C ASN A 127 6.19 1.43 13.67
N SER A 128 6.51 2.55 13.06
CA SER A 128 5.60 3.68 12.97
C SER A 128 4.45 3.34 12.01
N VAL A 129 3.26 3.08 12.57
CA VAL A 129 2.03 2.85 11.79
C VAL A 129 1.22 4.13 11.75
N TRP A 130 0.99 4.65 10.55
CA TRP A 130 0.18 5.84 10.31
C TRP A 130 -1.14 5.46 9.65
N ARG A 131 -2.24 5.88 10.28
CA ARG A 131 -3.60 5.68 9.75
C ARG A 131 -4.17 7.02 9.36
N PHE A 132 -4.68 7.10 8.15
CA PHE A 132 -5.32 8.29 7.62
C PHE A 132 -6.83 8.17 7.80
N PRO A 133 -7.53 9.26 8.18
CA PRO A 133 -8.98 9.26 8.17
C PRO A 133 -9.44 9.08 6.72
N VAL A 134 -10.25 8.07 6.48
CA VAL A 134 -11.00 7.96 5.23
C VAL A 134 -12.17 8.93 5.35
N ASP A 135 -12.28 9.88 4.44
CA ASP A 135 -13.46 10.72 4.34
C ASP A 135 -14.65 9.81 4.01
N GLY A 136 -15.34 9.38 5.06
CA GLY A 136 -16.54 8.57 4.95
C GLY A 136 -17.64 9.37 4.32
N HIS A 137 -17.68 9.43 3.01
CA HIS A 137 -18.91 9.75 2.32
C HIS A 137 -19.91 8.66 2.72
N GLY A 138 -20.87 9.05 3.53
CA GLY A 138 -21.93 8.30 4.17
C GLY A 138 -21.99 6.83 3.75
N ASP A 139 -21.41 6.04 4.57
CA ASP A 139 -21.14 4.64 4.41
C ASP A 139 -22.43 3.82 4.17
N PHE A 140 -22.97 3.85 2.98
CA PHE A 140 -23.99 2.90 2.55
C PHE A 140 -23.42 1.49 2.46
N ALA A 141 -22.12 1.33 2.25
CA ALA A 141 -21.46 0.04 2.19
C ALA A 141 -21.35 -0.63 3.56
N SER A 142 -21.08 0.13 4.64
CA SER A 142 -20.97 -0.42 5.99
C SER A 142 -22.29 -0.94 6.55
N LYS A 143 -23.41 -0.50 6.02
CA LYS A 143 -24.74 -0.96 6.44
C LYS A 143 -25.19 -2.27 5.80
N GLY A 144 -24.34 -2.93 5.03
CA GLY A 144 -24.66 -4.20 4.39
C GLY A 144 -25.67 -4.10 3.23
N VAL A 145 -26.12 -2.88 2.92
CA VAL A 145 -27.15 -2.63 1.90
C VAL A 145 -26.56 -2.64 0.50
N SER A 146 -25.26 -2.25 0.36
CA SER A 146 -24.64 -2.06 -0.96
C SER A 146 -24.41 -3.38 -1.71
N SER A 147 -24.06 -4.48 -1.04
CA SER A 147 -23.77 -5.74 -1.74
C SER A 147 -25.00 -6.41 -2.33
N ASN A 148 -26.19 -6.20 -1.71
CA ASN A 148 -27.45 -6.72 -2.23
C ASN A 148 -28.08 -5.77 -3.25
N MET A 149 -27.86 -4.46 -3.14
CA MET A 149 -28.39 -3.46 -4.08
C MET A 149 -27.65 -3.43 -5.40
N THR A 150 -26.34 -3.71 -5.42
CA THR A 150 -25.54 -3.74 -6.65
C THR A 150 -26.12 -4.72 -7.66
N SER A 151 -26.57 -5.90 -7.20
CA SER A 151 -27.19 -6.90 -8.08
C SER A 151 -28.59 -6.49 -8.54
N ALA A 152 -29.39 -5.86 -7.66
CA ALA A 152 -30.77 -5.48 -7.97
C ALA A 152 -30.84 -4.21 -8.82
N SER A 153 -30.06 -3.18 -8.51
CA SER A 153 -30.00 -1.93 -9.28
C SER A 153 -29.36 -2.15 -10.66
N THR A 154 -28.29 -2.97 -10.73
CA THR A 154 -27.68 -3.37 -12.00
C THR A 154 -28.63 -4.24 -12.81
N THR A 155 -29.43 -5.09 -12.16
CA THR A 155 -30.43 -5.93 -12.83
C THR A 155 -31.60 -5.09 -13.33
N LEU A 156 -32.09 -4.12 -12.58
CA LEU A 156 -33.12 -3.17 -13.03
C LEU A 156 -32.61 -2.33 -14.23
N TYR A 157 -31.36 -1.90 -14.21
CA TYR A 157 -30.76 -1.12 -15.29
C TYR A 157 -30.39 -1.98 -16.52
N ARG A 158 -29.86 -3.20 -16.33
CA ARG A 158 -29.55 -4.14 -17.43
C ARG A 158 -30.80 -4.80 -18.01
N ASN A 159 -31.75 -5.20 -17.19
CA ASN A 159 -32.98 -5.81 -17.66
C ASN A 159 -33.94 -4.78 -18.24
N GLY A 160 -33.85 -3.51 -17.86
CA GLY A 160 -34.55 -2.41 -18.52
C GLY A 160 -34.24 -2.32 -20.02
N GLY A 161 -33.01 -2.67 -20.43
CA GLY A 161 -32.64 -2.73 -21.84
C GLY A 161 -33.26 -3.90 -22.63
N LYS A 162 -33.51 -5.03 -22.00
CA LYS A 162 -34.14 -6.22 -22.67
C LYS A 162 -35.65 -6.34 -22.45
N SER A 163 -36.17 -5.89 -21.31
CA SER A 163 -37.61 -5.78 -21.08
C SER A 163 -38.25 -4.59 -21.79
N ALA A 164 -37.50 -3.51 -22.00
CA ALA A 164 -37.94 -2.35 -22.76
C ALA A 164 -38.35 -2.72 -24.20
N VAL A 165 -37.72 -3.74 -24.78
CA VAL A 165 -38.08 -4.21 -26.14
C VAL A 165 -39.49 -4.82 -26.21
N LYS A 166 -40.01 -5.39 -25.12
CA LYS A 166 -41.38 -5.85 -25.05
C LYS A 166 -42.40 -4.80 -24.59
N GLN A 167 -41.96 -3.74 -23.94
CA GLN A 167 -42.80 -2.62 -23.52
C GLN A 167 -42.74 -1.41 -24.47
N ASN A 168 -42.06 -1.52 -25.58
CA ASN A 168 -41.86 -0.43 -26.57
C ASN A 168 -43.10 -0.05 -27.37
N MET A 169 -44.26 -0.53 -26.98
CA MET A 169 -45.55 0.03 -27.48
C MET A 169 -46.14 1.10 -26.57
N LEU A 170 -45.52 1.41 -25.46
CA LEU A 170 -45.87 2.53 -24.60
C LEU A 170 -44.92 3.70 -24.91
N VAL A 171 -45.51 4.80 -25.34
CA VAL A 171 -44.90 6.10 -25.65
C VAL A 171 -43.62 6.33 -24.81
N GLY A 172 -42.46 6.47 -25.47
CA GLY A 172 -41.19 6.57 -24.81
C GLY A 172 -41.11 7.80 -23.92
N LYS A 173 -41.26 7.59 -22.60
CA LYS A 173 -41.10 8.67 -21.60
C LYS A 173 -39.67 9.23 -21.67
N THR A 174 -39.58 10.56 -21.60
CA THR A 174 -38.27 11.21 -21.51
C THR A 174 -37.55 10.82 -20.20
N PRO A 175 -36.21 10.88 -20.15
CA PRO A 175 -35.46 10.63 -18.91
C PRO A 175 -35.95 11.48 -17.73
N GLU A 176 -36.33 12.72 -18.00
CA GLU A 176 -36.89 13.65 -16.99
C GLU A 176 -38.24 13.18 -16.45
N GLN A 177 -39.11 12.68 -17.31
CA GLN A 177 -40.42 12.15 -16.87
C GLN A 177 -40.23 10.88 -16.00
N LYS A 178 -39.27 10.02 -16.34
CA LYS A 178 -38.93 8.85 -15.53
C LYS A 178 -38.32 9.25 -14.18
N ALA A 179 -37.51 10.30 -14.14
CA ALA A 179 -36.96 10.85 -12.91
C ALA A 179 -38.07 11.41 -12.01
N ALA A 180 -39.04 12.17 -12.59
CA ALA A 180 -40.18 12.67 -11.85
C ALA A 180 -41.02 11.54 -11.22
N GLU A 181 -41.32 10.48 -11.97
CA GLU A 181 -42.04 9.32 -11.47
C GLU A 181 -41.28 8.57 -10.34
N ALA A 182 -39.96 8.45 -10.47
CA ALA A 182 -39.14 7.86 -9.42
C ALA A 182 -39.14 8.72 -8.15
N ALA A 183 -39.05 10.05 -8.28
CA ALA A 183 -39.15 10.97 -7.16
C ALA A 183 -40.55 10.92 -6.49
N ASP A 184 -41.62 10.89 -7.28
CA ASP A 184 -42.96 10.72 -6.75
C ASP A 184 -43.14 9.40 -5.97
N MET A 185 -42.48 8.31 -6.41
CA MET A 185 -42.48 7.04 -5.69
C MET A 185 -41.75 7.17 -4.34
N ILE A 186 -40.57 7.83 -4.30
CA ILE A 186 -39.85 8.10 -3.05
C ILE A 186 -40.75 8.87 -2.07
N ILE A 187 -41.42 9.93 -2.53
CA ILE A 187 -42.32 10.73 -1.69
C ILE A 187 -43.49 9.87 -1.18
N LYS A 188 -44.08 9.01 -2.01
CA LYS A 188 -45.12 8.10 -1.59
C LYS A 188 -44.66 7.11 -0.54
N LEU A 189 -43.48 6.51 -0.71
CA LEU A 189 -42.91 5.56 0.25
C LEU A 189 -42.66 6.24 1.61
N ARG A 190 -42.16 7.47 1.60
CA ARG A 190 -41.98 8.29 2.81
C ARG A 190 -43.28 8.58 3.51
N ASN A 191 -44.31 8.96 2.76
CA ASN A 191 -45.61 9.27 3.30
C ASN A 191 -46.26 7.99 3.90
N GLN A 192 -46.18 6.86 3.22
CA GLN A 192 -46.70 5.58 3.74
C GLN A 192 -45.96 5.15 5.02
N ARG A 193 -44.64 5.29 5.07
CA ARG A 193 -43.88 5.03 6.27
C ARG A 193 -44.31 5.95 7.43
N LEU A 194 -44.51 7.24 7.16
CA LEU A 194 -44.99 8.21 8.15
C LEU A 194 -46.36 7.81 8.66
N GLN A 195 -47.30 7.46 7.79
CA GLN A 195 -48.66 7.02 8.16
C GLN A 195 -48.64 5.78 9.07
N ILE A 196 -47.79 4.80 8.77
CA ILE A 196 -47.64 3.59 9.61
C ILE A 196 -47.06 3.97 10.99
N VAL A 197 -46.06 4.84 11.06
CA VAL A 197 -45.44 5.25 12.32
C VAL A 197 -46.37 6.12 13.17
N THR A 198 -47.19 6.98 12.54
CA THR A 198 -48.14 7.86 13.24
C THR A 198 -49.47 7.15 13.59
N GLY A 199 -49.67 5.95 13.08
CA GLY A 199 -50.95 5.22 13.28
C GLY A 199 -52.11 5.74 12.41
N ASP A 200 -51.83 6.57 11.43
CA ASP A 200 -52.84 7.11 10.47
C ASP A 200 -53.06 6.11 9.30
N THR A 201 -53.40 4.88 9.66
CA THR A 201 -53.68 3.80 8.71
C THR A 201 -54.95 3.05 9.12
N ASP A 202 -55.73 2.59 8.14
CA ASP A 202 -56.92 1.74 8.34
C ASP A 202 -56.56 0.32 8.86
N ALA A 203 -55.28 -0.07 8.83
CA ALA A 203 -54.79 -1.39 9.22
C ALA A 203 -54.10 -1.37 10.59
N THR A 204 -54.51 -2.29 11.45
CA THR A 204 -53.86 -2.49 12.74
C THR A 204 -52.69 -3.50 12.55
N TYR A 205 -51.47 -3.01 12.68
CA TYR A 205 -50.28 -3.85 12.62
C TYR A 205 -49.89 -4.35 14.00
N SER A 206 -49.46 -5.61 14.12
CA SER A 206 -48.72 -6.04 15.30
C SER A 206 -47.34 -5.39 15.29
N GLY A 207 -46.69 -5.24 16.44
CA GLY A 207 -45.39 -4.56 16.51
C GLY A 207 -44.31 -5.16 15.58
N GLU A 208 -44.31 -6.47 15.42
CA GLU A 208 -43.43 -7.20 14.50
C GLU A 208 -43.76 -6.94 13.01
N ALA A 209 -45.05 -7.02 12.66
CA ALA A 209 -45.48 -6.71 11.30
C ALA A 209 -45.27 -5.26 10.92
N MET A 210 -45.42 -4.34 11.87
CA MET A 210 -45.11 -2.92 11.68
C MET A 210 -43.61 -2.71 11.39
N GLY A 211 -42.72 -3.36 12.16
CA GLY A 211 -41.28 -3.32 11.93
C GLY A 211 -40.90 -3.85 10.54
N ALA A 212 -41.49 -4.99 10.13
CA ALA A 212 -41.24 -5.55 8.80
C ALA A 212 -41.73 -4.63 7.66
N ALA A 213 -42.91 -4.01 7.81
CA ALA A 213 -43.45 -3.08 6.83
C ALA A 213 -42.57 -1.83 6.68
N ILE A 214 -42.10 -1.24 7.80
CA ILE A 214 -41.21 -0.10 7.79
C ILE A 214 -39.88 -0.44 7.13
N ALA A 215 -39.30 -1.60 7.45
CA ALA A 215 -38.04 -2.07 6.85
C ALA A 215 -38.17 -2.24 5.32
N GLU A 216 -39.28 -2.81 4.85
CA GLU A 216 -39.50 -2.98 3.42
C GLU A 216 -39.71 -1.65 2.69
N LEU A 217 -40.50 -0.73 3.28
CA LEU A 217 -40.64 0.61 2.70
C LEU A 217 -39.32 1.38 2.63
N THR A 218 -38.48 1.24 3.67
CA THR A 218 -37.14 1.85 3.68
C THR A 218 -36.25 1.24 2.60
N ARG A 219 -36.27 -0.08 2.45
CA ARG A 219 -35.51 -0.77 1.41
C ARG A 219 -35.93 -0.32 0.00
N LEU A 220 -37.21 -0.22 -0.25
CA LEU A 220 -37.73 0.27 -1.53
C LEU A 220 -37.36 1.75 -1.76
N GLU A 221 -37.46 2.58 -0.75
CA GLU A 221 -37.01 3.99 -0.83
C GLU A 221 -35.54 4.08 -1.21
N GLU A 222 -34.66 3.31 -0.56
CA GLU A 222 -33.22 3.27 -0.85
C GLU A 222 -32.94 2.81 -2.30
N GLU A 223 -33.67 1.84 -2.82
CA GLU A 223 -33.55 1.40 -4.22
C GLU A 223 -33.89 2.52 -5.21
N TYR A 224 -34.93 3.29 -4.95
CA TYR A 224 -35.28 4.43 -5.80
C TYR A 224 -34.32 5.61 -5.61
N MET A 225 -33.81 5.83 -4.39
CA MET A 225 -32.84 6.88 -4.11
C MET A 225 -31.53 6.67 -4.86
N VAL A 226 -31.05 5.43 -5.01
CA VAL A 226 -29.82 5.12 -5.78
C VAL A 226 -29.92 5.59 -7.23
N LEU A 227 -31.10 5.66 -7.83
CA LEU A 227 -31.29 6.17 -9.18
C LEU A 227 -30.90 7.67 -9.29
N PHE A 228 -30.92 8.41 -8.19
CA PHE A 228 -30.53 9.80 -8.11
C PHE A 228 -29.13 9.98 -7.49
N THR A 229 -28.85 9.27 -6.41
CA THR A 229 -27.59 9.44 -5.66
C THR A 229 -26.41 8.68 -6.25
N GLY A 230 -26.68 7.63 -7.03
CA GLY A 230 -25.64 6.68 -7.42
C GLY A 230 -25.23 5.79 -6.27
N TYR A 231 -24.14 5.04 -6.47
CA TYR A 231 -23.55 4.18 -5.46
C TYR A 231 -22.03 4.09 -5.63
N SER A 232 -21.34 3.73 -4.56
CA SER A 232 -19.89 3.51 -4.58
C SER A 232 -19.57 2.06 -4.27
N GLU A 233 -18.58 1.53 -4.97
CA GLU A 233 -17.92 0.26 -4.67
C GLU A 233 -16.54 0.55 -4.09
N TYR A 234 -16.18 -0.14 -3.00
CA TYR A 234 -14.90 0.05 -2.32
C TYR A 234 -14.06 -1.21 -2.41
N GLN A 235 -12.81 -1.05 -2.82
CA GLN A 235 -11.83 -2.11 -2.87
C GLN A 235 -10.58 -1.70 -2.10
N THR A 236 -10.20 -2.48 -1.09
CA THR A 236 -8.94 -2.27 -0.37
C THR A 236 -7.78 -2.90 -1.14
N GLN A 237 -6.73 -2.12 -1.33
CA GLN A 237 -5.48 -2.56 -1.93
C GLN A 237 -4.35 -2.40 -0.91
N GLN A 238 -3.49 -3.42 -0.80
CA GLN A 238 -2.31 -3.41 0.06
C GLN A 238 -1.08 -3.77 -0.75
N MET A 239 -0.03 -2.94 -0.64
CA MET A 239 1.25 -3.17 -1.33
C MET A 239 2.43 -2.83 -0.43
N THR A 240 3.55 -3.50 -0.68
CA THR A 240 4.82 -3.25 -0.02
C THR A 240 5.81 -2.67 -1.01
N PHE A 241 6.50 -1.59 -0.59
CA PHE A 241 7.53 -0.93 -1.37
C PHE A 241 8.81 -0.86 -0.56
N GLU A 242 9.94 -1.01 -1.24
CA GLU A 242 11.26 -0.98 -0.63
C GLU A 242 12.08 0.16 -1.21
N ILE A 243 12.69 0.96 -0.33
CA ILE A 243 13.56 2.05 -0.71
C ILE A 243 14.93 1.78 -0.09
N PHE A 244 15.94 1.74 -0.92
CA PHE A 244 17.33 1.63 -0.51
C PHE A 244 18.02 2.99 -0.63
N PRO A 245 18.31 3.70 0.49
CA PRO A 245 19.04 4.96 0.45
C PRO A 245 20.47 4.74 0.00
N GLU A 246 20.92 5.46 -1.02
CA GLU A 246 22.27 5.37 -1.55
C GLU A 246 23.17 6.44 -0.93
N ALA A 247 24.35 6.05 -0.42
CA ALA A 247 25.28 6.98 0.24
C ALA A 247 25.79 8.09 -0.70
N GLU A 248 25.89 7.80 -1.99
CA GLU A 248 26.40 8.69 -3.03
C GLU A 248 25.38 9.72 -3.52
N ASN A 249 24.11 9.56 -3.16
CA ASN A 249 23.04 10.47 -3.56
C ASN A 249 23.02 11.70 -2.65
N GLU A 250 23.34 12.89 -3.19
CA GLU A 250 23.41 14.12 -2.39
C GLU A 250 22.04 14.56 -1.86
N GLU A 251 20.99 14.42 -2.65
CA GLU A 251 19.67 14.96 -2.30
C GLU A 251 18.80 14.00 -1.48
N GLN A 252 19.11 12.72 -1.40
CA GLN A 252 18.34 11.71 -0.64
C GLN A 252 16.82 11.82 -0.82
N ILE A 253 16.39 12.02 -2.08
CA ILE A 253 14.99 12.13 -2.48
C ILE A 253 14.65 10.96 -3.39
N TYR A 254 13.60 10.20 -3.03
CA TYR A 254 13.19 8.99 -3.71
C TYR A 254 11.69 9.03 -4.03
N ILE A 255 11.30 8.48 -5.18
CA ILE A 255 9.89 8.18 -5.42
C ILE A 255 9.59 6.87 -4.70
N ALA A 256 8.80 6.93 -3.64
CA ALA A 256 8.49 5.76 -2.82
C ALA A 256 7.52 4.81 -3.54
N PHE A 257 6.45 5.36 -4.07
CA PHE A 257 5.42 4.70 -4.86
C PHE A 257 4.60 5.78 -5.60
N ARG A 258 3.59 5.37 -6.35
CA ARG A 258 2.68 6.30 -7.01
C ARG A 258 1.23 5.93 -6.73
N LEU A 259 0.37 6.95 -6.80
CA LEU A 259 -1.08 6.86 -6.62
C LEU A 259 -1.75 7.11 -7.96
N SER A 260 -2.45 6.10 -8.47
CA SER A 260 -3.24 6.19 -9.70
C SER A 260 -4.71 6.02 -9.36
N ASP A 261 -5.55 6.95 -9.81
CA ASP A 261 -6.99 6.85 -9.60
C ASP A 261 -7.61 5.65 -10.33
N THR A 262 -6.95 5.15 -11.38
CA THR A 262 -7.42 4.00 -12.17
C THR A 262 -6.78 2.68 -11.74
N ASP A 263 -5.45 2.68 -11.51
CA ASP A 263 -4.67 1.47 -11.27
C ASP A 263 -4.40 1.23 -9.79
N GLY A 264 -4.73 2.22 -8.94
CA GLY A 264 -4.51 2.16 -7.50
C GLY A 264 -3.06 2.46 -7.10
N LEU A 265 -2.55 1.70 -6.14
CA LEU A 265 -1.15 1.74 -5.73
C LEU A 265 -0.28 1.11 -6.82
N VAL A 266 0.72 1.85 -7.29
CA VAL A 266 1.64 1.37 -8.32
C VAL A 266 3.09 1.66 -7.93
N PRO A 267 4.07 0.85 -8.38
CA PRO A 267 5.48 1.07 -8.07
C PRO A 267 6.04 2.35 -8.71
N ALA A 268 7.21 2.78 -8.22
CA ALA A 268 7.83 4.06 -8.59
C ALA A 268 8.13 4.21 -10.09
N ASP A 269 8.40 3.11 -10.78
CA ASP A 269 8.71 3.04 -12.22
C ASP A 269 7.45 3.12 -13.12
N ASN A 270 6.26 2.88 -12.57
CA ASN A 270 5.02 3.02 -13.31
C ASN A 270 4.58 4.50 -13.36
N LEU A 271 4.58 5.09 -14.55
CA LEU A 271 4.29 6.52 -14.74
C LEU A 271 2.80 6.88 -14.75
N SER A 272 1.89 5.94 -14.52
CA SER A 272 0.44 6.16 -14.59
C SER A 272 -0.13 6.96 -13.41
N GLY A 273 0.63 7.17 -12.33
CA GLY A 273 0.14 7.81 -11.10
C GLY A 273 0.95 9.03 -10.65
N LYS A 274 0.39 9.76 -9.68
CA LYS A 274 1.06 10.85 -8.98
C LYS A 274 2.15 10.28 -8.09
N PRO A 275 3.40 10.80 -8.09
CA PRO A 275 4.47 10.29 -7.26
C PRO A 275 4.27 10.70 -5.79
N VAL A 276 4.45 9.74 -4.90
CA VAL A 276 4.65 9.97 -3.47
C VAL A 276 6.15 9.95 -3.21
N ILE A 277 6.65 11.04 -2.66
CA ILE A 277 8.08 11.30 -2.52
C ILE A 277 8.51 11.01 -1.08
N MET A 278 9.59 10.25 -0.93
CA MET A 278 10.31 10.08 0.32
C MET A 278 11.54 10.97 0.33
N GLN A 279 11.62 11.86 1.31
CA GLN A 279 12.80 12.68 1.59
C GLN A 279 13.46 12.19 2.87
N ILE A 280 14.75 11.91 2.80
CA ILE A 280 15.57 11.44 3.92
C ILE A 280 16.59 12.52 4.26
N THR A 281 16.57 13.02 5.49
CA THR A 281 17.50 14.05 5.95
C THR A 281 18.31 13.51 7.11
N PRO A 282 19.61 13.19 6.92
CA PRO A 282 20.47 12.76 8.00
C PRO A 282 20.72 13.92 8.98
N GLN A 283 20.74 13.61 10.26
CA GLN A 283 21.18 14.56 11.27
C GLN A 283 22.71 14.69 11.22
N PRO A 284 23.25 15.92 11.34
CA PRO A 284 24.68 16.10 11.33
C PRO A 284 25.32 15.37 12.52
N PHE A 285 26.38 14.62 12.25
CA PHE A 285 27.21 14.04 13.30
C PHE A 285 27.99 15.15 13.99
N ALA A 286 28.02 15.13 15.32
CA ALA A 286 29.06 15.85 16.05
C ALA A 286 30.38 15.16 15.69
N GLN A 287 31.33 15.91 15.16
CA GLN A 287 32.67 15.40 14.96
C GLN A 287 33.23 15.05 16.35
N THR A 288 33.35 13.77 16.64
CA THR A 288 34.06 13.32 17.82
C THR A 288 35.56 13.55 17.51
N GLU A 289 36.19 14.50 18.15
CA GLU A 289 37.62 14.57 18.20
C GLU A 289 38.12 13.31 18.94
N VAL A 290 38.34 12.25 18.17
CA VAL A 290 39.03 11.07 18.67
C VAL A 290 40.48 11.54 18.87
N ALA A 291 40.93 11.54 20.11
CA ALA A 291 42.33 11.80 20.40
C ALA A 291 43.19 10.87 19.52
N ALA A 292 43.85 11.44 18.55
CA ALA A 292 44.63 10.73 17.53
C ALA A 292 45.82 9.94 18.11
N GLU A 293 46.02 9.97 19.43
CA GLU A 293 47.16 9.36 20.10
C GLU A 293 47.09 7.83 20.29
N GLU A 294 45.90 7.20 20.21
CA GLU A 294 45.83 5.75 20.42
C GLU A 294 45.80 4.90 19.13
N ALA A 295 45.68 5.50 17.97
CA ALA A 295 45.69 4.79 16.68
C ALA A 295 47.12 4.31 16.26
N ALA A 296 48.13 4.65 17.04
CA ALA A 296 49.53 4.38 16.71
C ALA A 296 50.04 2.95 17.01
N ASN A 297 49.19 2.05 17.55
CA ASN A 297 49.58 0.66 17.71
C ASN A 297 49.41 -0.12 16.38
N ALA A 298 50.39 0.02 15.52
CA ALA A 298 50.51 -0.57 14.17
C ALA A 298 50.42 -2.13 14.10
N LYS A 299 50.09 -2.79 15.19
CA LYS A 299 49.96 -4.27 15.28
C LYS A 299 48.56 -4.76 15.62
N ALA A 300 47.61 -3.85 15.91
CA ALA A 300 46.22 -4.23 16.24
C ALA A 300 45.47 -4.66 14.97
N VAL A 301 44.71 -5.73 15.06
CA VAL A 301 43.71 -6.10 14.03
C VAL A 301 42.54 -5.16 14.17
N LEU A 302 42.20 -4.40 13.11
CA LEU A 302 41.13 -3.45 13.11
C LEU A 302 39.84 -4.09 12.58
N ALA A 303 38.77 -3.98 13.34
CA ALA A 303 37.41 -4.31 12.88
C ALA A 303 36.74 -3.03 12.36
N HIS A 304 36.23 -3.09 11.14
CA HIS A 304 35.40 -2.02 10.57
C HIS A 304 33.97 -2.17 11.08
N TYR A 305 33.34 -1.07 11.41
CA TYR A 305 31.93 -1.01 11.79
C TYR A 305 31.29 0.27 11.26
N ARG A 306 29.96 0.31 11.22
CA ARG A 306 29.21 1.44 10.71
C ARG A 306 28.29 1.96 11.81
N ILE A 307 28.37 3.26 12.07
CA ILE A 307 27.49 3.99 12.99
C ILE A 307 26.36 4.55 12.13
N PRO A 308 25.08 4.21 12.38
CA PRO A 308 23.98 4.73 11.56
C PRO A 308 23.78 6.21 11.78
N ALA A 309 23.41 6.94 10.73
CA ALA A 309 22.87 8.28 10.87
C ALA A 309 21.42 8.19 11.36
N VAL A 310 21.06 9.01 12.33
CA VAL A 310 19.66 9.24 12.65
C VAL A 310 19.06 10.15 11.59
N CYS A 311 18.19 9.61 10.74
CA CYS A 311 17.60 10.35 9.64
C CYS A 311 16.17 10.73 9.95
N THR A 312 15.79 11.97 9.60
CA THR A 312 14.38 12.36 9.53
C THR A 312 13.86 11.96 8.15
N VAL A 313 12.86 11.08 8.12
CA VAL A 313 12.23 10.60 6.90
C VAL A 313 10.86 11.23 6.78
N LYS A 314 10.59 11.89 5.66
CA LYS A 314 9.30 12.50 5.32
C LYS A 314 8.73 11.83 4.11
N LEU A 315 7.44 11.49 4.16
CA LEU A 315 6.68 11.01 3.01
C LEU A 315 5.70 12.11 2.60
N MET A 316 5.73 12.49 1.32
CA MET A 316 5.01 13.64 0.80
C MET A 316 4.20 13.27 -0.44
N ASP A 317 2.95 13.74 -0.51
CA ASP A 317 2.13 13.75 -1.71
C ASP A 317 2.05 15.19 -2.23
N GLY A 318 2.85 15.48 -3.24
CA GLY A 318 3.06 16.85 -3.72
C GLY A 318 3.62 17.75 -2.61
N VAL A 319 2.82 18.71 -2.17
CA VAL A 319 3.18 19.64 -1.06
C VAL A 319 2.67 19.16 0.31
N ASN A 320 1.85 18.13 0.35
CA ASN A 320 1.25 17.64 1.58
C ASN A 320 2.18 16.63 2.26
N LEU A 321 2.49 16.89 3.53
CA LEU A 321 3.23 15.96 4.36
C LEU A 321 2.27 14.87 4.83
N LEU A 322 2.49 13.62 4.38
CA LEU A 322 1.69 12.46 4.79
C LEU A 322 2.15 11.94 6.15
N LEU A 323 3.47 11.73 6.31
CA LEU A 323 4.04 11.29 7.57
C LEU A 323 5.48 11.79 7.73
N GLN A 324 5.94 11.83 8.97
CA GLN A 324 7.32 12.08 9.32
C GLN A 324 7.75 11.14 10.45
N SER A 325 8.89 10.48 10.27
CA SER A 325 9.46 9.57 11.26
C SER A 325 10.98 9.76 11.38
N ARG A 326 11.57 9.17 12.40
CA ARG A 326 13.03 9.10 12.56
C ARG A 326 13.48 7.66 12.50
N LEU A 327 14.46 7.41 11.64
CA LEU A 327 14.99 6.06 11.41
C LEU A 327 16.52 6.09 11.39
N PRO A 328 17.19 5.02 11.89
CA PRO A 328 18.62 4.84 11.70
C PRO A 328 18.87 4.34 10.27
N VAL A 329 19.74 5.03 9.54
CA VAL A 329 20.18 4.62 8.20
C VAL A 329 21.69 4.44 8.21
N TYR A 330 22.14 3.19 8.08
CA TYR A 330 23.55 2.83 8.22
C TYR A 330 24.43 3.41 7.13
N GLN A 331 24.02 3.32 5.87
CA GLN A 331 24.80 3.80 4.73
C GLN A 331 24.94 5.32 4.67
N LEU A 332 24.08 6.07 5.35
CA LEU A 332 24.20 7.53 5.50
C LEU A 332 24.97 7.93 6.76
N GLY A 333 25.43 6.95 7.51
CA GLY A 333 26.19 7.14 8.73
C GLY A 333 27.71 7.22 8.49
N GLN A 334 28.45 6.94 9.53
CA GLN A 334 29.91 7.01 9.54
C GLN A 334 30.51 5.62 9.66
N GLU A 335 31.50 5.31 8.80
CA GLU A 335 32.35 4.13 8.96
C GLU A 335 33.49 4.45 9.92
N SER A 336 33.76 3.54 10.83
CA SER A 336 34.80 3.66 11.83
C SER A 336 35.54 2.33 12.03
N THR A 337 36.67 2.36 12.71
CA THR A 337 37.48 1.18 13.00
C THR A 337 37.69 1.02 14.50
N LEU A 338 37.65 -0.23 14.98
CA LEU A 338 37.87 -0.54 16.37
C LEU A 338 38.99 -1.58 16.49
N PRO A 339 40.05 -1.31 17.30
CA PRO A 339 41.07 -2.32 17.57
C PRO A 339 40.50 -3.49 18.35
N ILE A 340 40.63 -4.71 17.81
CA ILE A 340 40.04 -5.91 18.46
C ILE A 340 40.65 -6.17 19.85
N ASN A 341 41.91 -5.75 20.09
CA ASN A 341 42.57 -5.90 21.39
C ASN A 341 41.87 -5.12 22.54
N VAL A 342 41.05 -4.12 22.21
CA VAL A 342 40.25 -3.34 23.18
C VAL A 342 38.93 -4.06 23.50
N ILE A 343 38.42 -4.86 22.57
CA ILE A 343 37.16 -5.62 22.74
C ILE A 343 37.31 -6.81 23.71
N LEU A 344 38.56 -7.27 23.90
CA LEU A 344 38.89 -8.50 24.63
C LEU A 344 39.30 -8.26 26.10
N LYS A 345 39.19 -7.06 26.63
CA LYS A 345 39.38 -6.72 28.04
C LYS A 345 38.07 -6.45 28.72
#